data_e4cf788f110e0cea6ccc35d1d0b31414
#
_entry.id   e4cf788f110e0cea6ccc35d1d0b31414
#
_cell.length_a   1.000
_cell.length_b   1.000
_cell.length_c   1.000
_cell.angle_alpha   90.00
_cell.angle_beta   90.00
_cell.angle_gamma   90.00
#
_symmetry.space_group_name_H-M   'P 1'
#
loop_
_entity.id
_entity.type
_entity.pdbx_description
1 polymer ?
#
loop_
_entity_poly.entity_id
_entity_poly.type
_entity_poly.pdbx_seq_one_letter_code
_entity_poly.pdbx_strand_id
1 'polypeptide(L)'
;NTSKTKIILSGGLTSLEFLSKAEELGFELNENFEVLGFLLNRDMSNLDENWNKILVKIHKIRNFWNLLHLSTPSKINIIKTYFYSQLSYIGTILNPPQNFIDSFESCIISFLKQGAKISKHRIFLDVDKGGLGLTPPLVFIESLKVNVFLKGMKSNDTWGIELRSKLLLKDCPHSMLPDSLNP
;
A
#
# COMPACT_ATOMS: atom_id res chain seq x y z
N ASN A 1 4.06 8.39 -30.54
CA ASN A 1 3.55 9.66 -30.00
C ASN A 1 4.48 10.13 -28.88
N THR A 2 5.50 10.89 -29.25
CA THR A 2 6.58 11.36 -28.36
C THR A 2 6.05 12.15 -27.15
N SER A 3 4.94 12.85 -27.30
CA SER A 3 4.31 13.65 -26.22
C SER A 3 3.78 12.84 -25.02
N LYS A 4 3.69 11.51 -25.15
CA LYS A 4 3.26 10.61 -24.05
C LYS A 4 4.38 9.70 -23.55
N THR A 5 5.56 9.77 -24.17
CA THR A 5 6.71 8.94 -23.81
C THR A 5 7.60 9.73 -22.87
N LYS A 6 7.80 9.23 -21.66
CA LYS A 6 8.72 9.78 -20.67
C LYS A 6 9.92 8.85 -20.56
N ILE A 7 11.12 9.40 -20.58
CA ILE A 7 12.34 8.62 -20.38
C ILE A 7 12.83 8.81 -18.95
N ILE A 8 13.17 7.70 -18.33
CA ILE A 8 13.72 7.66 -16.99
C ILE A 8 15.09 7.02 -17.08
N LEU A 9 16.07 7.71 -16.57
CA LEU A 9 17.42 7.19 -16.50
C LEU A 9 17.60 6.39 -15.22
N SER A 10 17.99 5.12 -15.35
CA SER A 10 18.21 4.22 -14.23
C SER A 10 19.63 3.63 -14.31
N GLY A 11 20.29 3.44 -13.17
CA GLY A 11 21.62 2.86 -13.09
C GLY A 11 22.75 3.79 -13.57
N GLY A 12 23.81 3.24 -14.15
CA GLY A 12 25.00 3.97 -14.59
C GLY A 12 24.87 4.78 -15.89
N LEU A 13 23.70 4.85 -16.50
CA LEU A 13 23.42 5.54 -17.76
C LEU A 13 23.23 7.05 -17.59
N THR A 14 24.11 7.69 -16.82
CA THR A 14 24.09 9.14 -16.61
C THR A 14 25.11 9.88 -17.49
N SER A 15 25.52 9.31 -18.64
CA SER A 15 26.43 10.01 -19.54
C SER A 15 25.71 11.22 -20.12
N LEU A 16 26.41 12.37 -20.10
CA LEU A 16 25.95 13.63 -20.71
C LEU A 16 25.55 13.44 -22.19
N GLU A 17 26.21 12.53 -22.90
CA GLU A 17 25.88 12.17 -24.28
C GLU A 17 24.50 11.56 -24.46
N PHE A 18 24.04 10.74 -23.49
CA PHE A 18 22.71 10.14 -23.56
C PHE A 18 21.62 11.17 -23.25
N LEU A 19 21.91 12.10 -22.32
CA LEU A 19 20.98 13.18 -21.95
C LEU A 19 20.79 14.14 -23.16
N SER A 20 21.86 14.58 -23.80
CA SER A 20 21.78 15.45 -24.97
C SER A 20 21.02 14.80 -26.12
N LYS A 21 21.24 13.51 -26.33
CA LYS A 21 20.57 12.76 -27.41
C LYS A 21 19.07 12.52 -27.13
N ALA A 22 18.68 12.38 -25.89
CA ALA A 22 17.29 12.26 -25.50
C ALA A 22 16.54 13.59 -25.67
N GLU A 23 17.18 14.71 -25.34
CA GLU A 23 16.64 16.06 -25.57
C GLU A 23 16.50 16.39 -27.06
N GLU A 24 17.52 16.05 -27.87
CA GLU A 24 17.47 16.19 -29.35
C GLU A 24 16.29 15.41 -29.96
N LEU A 25 15.97 14.26 -29.42
CA LEU A 25 14.84 13.42 -29.85
C LEU A 25 13.49 13.91 -29.32
N GLY A 26 13.47 15.00 -28.53
CA GLY A 26 12.25 15.60 -27.99
C GLY A 26 11.59 14.79 -26.87
N PHE A 27 12.37 14.01 -26.12
CA PHE A 27 11.86 13.30 -24.95
C PHE A 27 12.01 14.17 -23.70
N GLU A 28 10.95 14.18 -22.87
CA GLU A 28 11.00 14.79 -21.54
C GLU A 28 11.73 13.86 -20.56
N LEU A 29 12.82 14.38 -19.99
CA LEU A 29 13.52 13.72 -18.89
C LEU A 29 12.85 14.12 -17.58
N ASN A 30 12.22 13.18 -16.92
CA ASN A 30 11.55 13.41 -15.64
C ASN A 30 12.26 12.66 -14.52
N GLU A 31 12.56 13.36 -13.43
CA GLU A 31 13.06 12.75 -12.19
C GLU A 31 11.96 11.97 -11.46
N ASN A 32 10.73 12.46 -11.56
CA ASN A 32 9.55 11.82 -10.99
C ASN A 32 8.65 11.30 -12.10
N PHE A 33 8.20 10.09 -11.95
CA PHE A 33 7.30 9.43 -12.91
C PHE A 33 6.19 8.68 -12.19
N GLU A 34 5.06 8.55 -12.88
CA GLU A 34 3.92 7.81 -12.37
C GLU A 34 3.73 6.54 -13.20
N VAL A 35 3.82 5.38 -12.55
CA VAL A 35 3.57 4.06 -13.15
C VAL A 35 2.45 3.38 -12.39
N LEU A 36 1.37 3.02 -13.11
CA LEU A 36 0.21 2.36 -12.51
C LEU A 36 -0.34 3.07 -11.27
N GLY A 37 -0.27 4.41 -11.25
CA GLY A 37 -0.73 5.20 -10.11
C GLY A 37 0.27 5.36 -8.96
N PHE A 38 1.48 4.80 -9.08
CA PHE A 38 2.59 5.00 -8.14
C PHE A 38 3.47 6.14 -8.60
N LEU A 39 3.71 7.09 -7.72
CA LEU A 39 4.74 8.09 -7.89
C LEU A 39 6.07 7.48 -7.48
N LEU A 40 6.99 7.43 -8.41
CA LEU A 40 8.32 6.91 -8.22
C LEU A 40 9.32 7.99 -8.64
N ASN A 41 10.45 8.07 -7.97
CA ASN A 41 11.61 8.81 -8.42
C ASN A 41 12.77 7.85 -8.70
N ARG A 42 13.81 8.37 -9.31
CA ARG A 42 14.98 7.59 -9.69
C ARG A 42 15.59 6.81 -8.51
N ASP A 43 15.64 7.43 -7.35
CA ASP A 43 16.31 6.90 -6.16
C ASP A 43 15.34 6.13 -5.23
N MET A 44 14.06 6.03 -5.61
CA MET A 44 13.00 5.46 -4.77
C MET A 44 12.88 6.14 -3.39
N SER A 45 13.36 7.37 -3.24
CA SER A 45 13.39 8.08 -1.95
C SER A 45 12.05 8.70 -1.56
N ASN A 46 11.16 8.98 -2.53
CA ASN A 46 9.89 9.67 -2.28
C ASN A 46 8.67 8.73 -2.25
N LEU A 47 8.88 7.45 -1.94
CA LEU A 47 7.78 6.48 -1.86
C LEU A 47 6.70 6.88 -0.84
N ASP A 48 7.07 7.64 0.18
CA ASP A 48 6.17 8.14 1.22
C ASP A 48 5.11 9.10 0.68
N GLU A 49 5.38 9.79 -0.43
CA GLU A 49 4.39 10.66 -1.08
C GLU A 49 3.13 9.88 -1.54
N ASN A 50 3.31 8.61 -1.91
CA ASN A 50 2.18 7.76 -2.28
C ASN A 50 1.23 7.56 -1.10
N TRP A 51 1.78 7.38 0.11
CA TRP A 51 1.01 7.25 1.33
C TRP A 51 0.34 8.56 1.73
N ASN A 52 1.01 9.70 1.53
CA ASN A 52 0.43 11.02 1.76
C ASN A 52 -0.77 11.30 0.84
N LYS A 53 -0.69 10.93 -0.45
CA LYS A 53 -1.83 11.01 -1.38
C LYS A 53 -3.04 10.23 -0.88
N ILE A 54 -2.82 9.05 -0.30
CA ILE A 54 -3.89 8.24 0.28
C ILE A 54 -4.47 8.89 1.51
N LEU A 55 -3.64 9.42 2.40
CA LEU A 55 -4.10 10.10 3.60
C LEU A 55 -5.01 11.29 3.27
N VAL A 56 -4.65 12.07 2.25
CA VAL A 56 -5.50 13.17 1.74
C VAL A 56 -6.86 12.65 1.26
N LYS A 57 -6.90 11.53 0.51
CA LYS A 57 -8.16 10.91 0.08
C LYS A 57 -9.01 10.48 1.27
N ILE A 58 -8.40 9.85 2.27
CA ILE A 58 -9.08 9.38 3.49
C ILE A 58 -9.66 10.56 4.27
N HIS A 59 -8.93 11.67 4.39
CA HIS A 59 -9.46 12.88 5.01
C HIS A 59 -10.67 13.45 4.27
N LYS A 60 -10.67 13.44 2.94
CA LYS A 60 -11.83 13.87 2.14
C LYS A 60 -13.03 12.95 2.39
N ILE A 61 -12.82 11.62 2.39
CA ILE A 61 -13.87 10.65 2.68
C ILE A 61 -14.43 10.86 4.10
N ARG A 62 -13.54 10.98 5.10
CA ARG A 62 -13.94 11.26 6.48
C ARG A 62 -14.78 12.53 6.59
N ASN A 63 -14.34 13.62 5.98
CA ASN A 63 -15.03 14.91 6.05
C ASN A 63 -16.42 14.83 5.42
N PHE A 64 -16.57 14.13 4.30
CA PHE A 64 -17.87 13.88 3.68
C PHE A 64 -18.82 13.13 4.62
N TRP A 65 -18.37 12.00 5.19
CA TRP A 65 -19.21 11.19 6.06
C TRP A 65 -19.47 11.80 7.42
N ASN A 66 -18.60 12.73 7.88
CA ASN A 66 -18.82 13.47 9.11
C ASN A 66 -20.02 14.44 9.07
N LEU A 67 -20.50 14.79 7.88
CA LEU A 67 -21.70 15.61 7.72
C LEU A 67 -22.97 14.85 8.11
N LEU A 68 -22.91 13.53 8.20
CA LEU A 68 -24.06 12.68 8.50
C LEU A 68 -24.02 12.23 9.95
N HIS A 69 -25.20 12.18 10.59
CA HIS A 69 -25.37 11.62 11.94
C HIS A 69 -25.41 10.09 11.86
N LEU A 70 -24.24 9.46 11.92
CA LEU A 70 -24.10 8.01 11.74
C LEU A 70 -23.97 7.29 13.07
N SER A 71 -24.61 6.12 13.17
CA SER A 71 -24.41 5.20 14.29
C SER A 71 -22.99 4.60 14.27
N THR A 72 -22.52 4.14 15.43
CA THR A 72 -21.19 3.49 15.53
C THR A 72 -21.03 2.30 14.55
N PRO A 73 -22.00 1.36 14.43
CA PRO A 73 -21.90 0.28 13.43
C PRO A 73 -21.78 0.79 12.00
N SER A 74 -22.54 1.84 11.63
CA SER A 74 -22.45 2.44 10.31
C SER A 74 -21.06 3.03 10.05
N LYS A 75 -20.47 3.72 11.02
CA LYS A 75 -19.09 4.26 10.93
C LYS A 75 -18.06 3.14 10.77
N ILE A 76 -18.21 2.02 11.47
CA ILE A 76 -17.32 0.85 11.32
C ILE A 76 -17.39 0.31 9.89
N ASN A 77 -18.58 0.18 9.32
CA ASN A 77 -18.75 -0.27 7.94
C ASN A 77 -18.12 0.70 6.94
N ILE A 78 -18.24 2.00 7.15
CA ILE A 78 -17.59 3.02 6.33
C ILE A 78 -16.07 2.90 6.40
N ILE A 79 -15.50 2.72 7.59
CA ILE A 79 -14.06 2.52 7.74
C ILE A 79 -13.62 1.28 6.96
N LYS A 80 -14.29 0.14 7.15
CA LYS A 80 -13.96 -1.10 6.44
C LYS A 80 -14.06 -0.96 4.93
N THR A 81 -15.12 -0.31 4.43
CA THR A 81 -15.41 -0.23 3.00
C THR A 81 -14.61 0.88 2.30
N TYR A 82 -14.48 2.05 2.91
CA TYR A 82 -13.91 3.21 2.23
C TYR A 82 -12.50 3.57 2.67
N PHE A 83 -12.14 3.42 3.96
CA PHE A 83 -10.80 3.77 4.42
C PHE A 83 -9.81 2.65 4.08
N TYR A 84 -10.12 1.40 4.47
CA TYR A 84 -9.23 0.27 4.21
C TYR A 84 -9.11 -0.07 2.73
N SER A 85 -10.13 0.17 1.91
CA SER A 85 -10.05 -0.02 0.47
C SER A 85 -8.96 0.85 -0.19
N GLN A 86 -8.70 2.06 0.35
CA GLN A 86 -7.63 2.92 -0.16
C GLN A 86 -6.23 2.32 0.07
N LEU A 87 -6.09 1.47 1.09
CA LEU A 87 -4.82 0.81 1.40
C LEU A 87 -4.56 -0.42 0.53
N SER A 88 -5.63 -1.01 -0.03
CA SER A 88 -5.55 -2.34 -0.65
C SER A 88 -4.55 -2.42 -1.79
N TYR A 89 -4.50 -1.41 -2.66
CA TYR A 89 -3.60 -1.41 -3.80
C TYR A 89 -2.16 -1.10 -3.40
N ILE A 90 -1.94 0.02 -2.72
CA ILE A 90 -0.60 0.45 -2.35
C ILE A 90 0.04 -0.49 -1.33
N GLY A 91 -0.75 -1.00 -0.37
CA GLY A 91 -0.29 -1.88 0.69
C GLY A 91 0.21 -3.24 0.21
N THR A 92 -0.18 -3.68 -1.00
CA THR A 92 0.40 -4.90 -1.59
C THR A 92 1.84 -4.72 -2.06
N ILE A 93 2.27 -3.50 -2.35
CA ILE A 93 3.55 -3.19 -3.00
C ILE A 93 4.50 -2.47 -2.05
N LEU A 94 4.03 -1.39 -1.38
CA LEU A 94 4.86 -0.54 -0.55
C LEU A 94 4.67 -0.82 0.94
N ASN A 95 5.74 -0.60 1.72
CA ASN A 95 5.66 -0.57 3.18
C ASN A 95 5.17 0.82 3.62
N PRO A 96 4.22 0.88 4.57
CA PRO A 96 3.78 2.16 5.12
C PRO A 96 4.86 2.72 6.06
N PRO A 97 5.16 4.02 6.01
CA PRO A 97 5.97 4.65 7.05
C PRO A 97 5.16 4.78 8.35
N GLN A 98 5.83 4.81 9.49
CA GLN A 98 5.18 4.83 10.81
C GLN A 98 4.28 6.06 10.99
N ASN A 99 4.71 7.23 10.52
CA ASN A 99 3.93 8.45 10.56
C ASN A 99 2.59 8.35 9.81
N PHE A 100 2.54 7.58 8.72
CA PHE A 100 1.29 7.30 8.01
C PHE A 100 0.37 6.42 8.87
N ILE A 101 0.88 5.36 9.47
CA ILE A 101 0.09 4.46 10.34
C ILE A 101 -0.53 5.25 11.49
N ASP A 102 0.26 6.08 12.17
CA ASP A 102 -0.20 6.88 13.30
C ASP A 102 -1.29 7.90 12.87
N SER A 103 -1.10 8.53 11.70
CA SER A 103 -2.06 9.47 11.13
C SER A 103 -3.36 8.79 10.71
N PHE A 104 -3.27 7.60 10.11
CA PHE A 104 -4.42 6.82 9.70
C PHE A 104 -5.24 6.33 10.91
N GLU A 105 -4.58 5.81 11.94
CA GLU A 105 -5.23 5.41 13.19
C GLU A 105 -5.90 6.61 13.87
N SER A 106 -5.22 7.75 13.92
CA SER A 106 -5.79 9.00 14.46
C SER A 106 -7.04 9.44 13.69
N CYS A 107 -7.03 9.26 12.37
CA CYS A 107 -8.19 9.54 11.51
C CYS A 107 -9.37 8.62 11.85
N ILE A 108 -9.15 7.30 12.02
CA ILE A 108 -10.16 6.33 12.44
C ILE A 108 -10.73 6.71 13.81
N ILE A 109 -9.85 6.96 14.78
CA ILE A 109 -10.24 7.31 16.15
C ILE A 109 -11.09 8.59 16.16
N SER A 110 -10.68 9.61 15.44
CA SER A 110 -11.41 10.89 15.36
C SER A 110 -12.79 10.73 14.71
N PHE A 111 -12.90 9.89 13.68
CA PHE A 111 -14.16 9.60 13.02
C PHE A 111 -15.15 8.83 13.92
N LEU A 112 -14.65 7.89 14.71
CA LEU A 112 -15.48 7.11 15.65
C LEU A 112 -15.88 7.92 16.88
N LYS A 113 -14.99 8.77 17.39
CA LYS A 113 -15.19 9.54 18.64
C LYS A 113 -16.23 10.66 18.58
N GLN A 114 -16.83 10.96 17.44
CA GLN A 114 -17.87 11.97 17.37
C GLN A 114 -18.99 11.67 18.37
N GLY A 115 -18.87 12.20 19.59
CA GLY A 115 -19.85 12.05 20.67
C GLY A 115 -19.66 10.87 21.63
N ALA A 116 -18.64 10.01 21.46
CA ALA A 116 -18.38 8.87 22.34
C ALA A 116 -16.93 8.80 22.82
N LYS A 117 -16.75 8.46 24.11
CA LYS A 117 -15.41 8.15 24.66
C LYS A 117 -15.06 6.68 24.35
N ILE A 118 -14.33 6.45 23.25
CA ILE A 118 -13.87 5.12 22.86
C ILE A 118 -12.35 5.07 23.00
N SER A 119 -11.79 4.08 23.70
CA SER A 119 -10.35 3.87 23.80
C SER A 119 -9.79 3.23 22.51
N LYS A 120 -8.54 3.52 22.18
CA LYS A 120 -7.84 2.93 21.01
C LYS A 120 -7.87 1.40 21.08
N HIS A 121 -7.60 0.82 22.25
CA HIS A 121 -7.60 -0.62 22.46
C HIS A 121 -8.96 -1.25 22.07
N ARG A 122 -10.09 -0.65 22.50
CA ARG A 122 -11.42 -1.16 22.22
C ARG A 122 -11.79 -1.13 20.72
N ILE A 123 -11.19 -0.22 19.95
CA ILE A 123 -11.46 -0.11 18.52
C ILE A 123 -10.95 -1.34 17.77
N PHE A 124 -9.77 -1.83 18.15
CA PHE A 124 -9.09 -2.94 17.48
C PHE A 124 -9.27 -4.29 18.17
N LEU A 125 -9.98 -4.33 19.30
CA LEU A 125 -10.32 -5.57 19.98
C LEU A 125 -11.46 -6.29 19.23
N ASP A 126 -11.43 -7.61 19.24
CA ASP A 126 -12.47 -8.46 18.64
C ASP A 126 -13.85 -8.20 19.23
N VAL A 127 -14.89 -8.44 18.44
CA VAL A 127 -16.29 -8.18 18.84
C VAL A 127 -16.72 -9.08 20.00
N ASP A 128 -16.31 -10.35 20.00
CA ASP A 128 -16.55 -11.34 21.07
C ASP A 128 -15.93 -10.94 22.41
N LYS A 129 -14.87 -10.11 22.36
CA LYS A 129 -14.21 -9.53 23.54
C LYS A 129 -14.73 -8.13 23.90
N GLY A 130 -15.84 -7.71 23.30
CA GLY A 130 -16.45 -6.39 23.55
C GLY A 130 -15.79 -5.23 22.81
N GLY A 131 -14.99 -5.50 21.79
CA GLY A 131 -14.38 -4.53 20.89
C GLY A 131 -15.26 -4.16 19.71
N LEU A 132 -14.71 -3.33 18.81
CA LEU A 132 -15.37 -2.92 17.56
C LEU A 132 -14.94 -3.75 16.34
N GLY A 133 -13.99 -4.67 16.48
CA GLY A 133 -13.56 -5.60 15.45
C GLY A 133 -12.95 -4.94 14.20
N LEU A 134 -12.24 -3.82 14.39
CA LEU A 134 -11.42 -3.24 13.33
C LEU A 134 -10.03 -3.87 13.37
N THR A 135 -9.51 -4.25 12.23
CA THR A 135 -8.15 -4.75 12.11
C THR A 135 -7.15 -3.58 12.24
N PRO A 136 -6.08 -3.69 13.03
CA PRO A 136 -5.02 -2.68 13.03
C PRO A 136 -4.49 -2.44 11.61
N PRO A 137 -4.25 -1.18 11.20
CA PRO A 137 -3.87 -0.86 9.81
C PRO A 137 -2.62 -1.57 9.34
N LEU A 138 -1.60 -1.68 10.19
CA LEU A 138 -0.38 -2.40 9.85
C LEU A 138 -0.65 -3.89 9.58
N VAL A 139 -1.41 -4.55 10.46
CA VAL A 139 -1.79 -5.97 10.31
C VAL A 139 -2.60 -6.17 9.02
N PHE A 140 -3.49 -5.24 8.69
CA PHE A 140 -4.23 -5.29 7.43
C PHE A 140 -3.29 -5.24 6.22
N ILE A 141 -2.34 -4.31 6.19
CA ILE A 141 -1.37 -4.17 5.09
C ILE A 141 -0.47 -5.41 4.99
N GLU A 142 0.01 -5.93 6.11
CA GLU A 142 0.80 -7.17 6.14
C GLU A 142 0.00 -8.36 5.61
N SER A 143 -1.26 -8.48 5.97
CA SER A 143 -2.14 -9.55 5.47
C SER A 143 -2.33 -9.50 3.94
N LEU A 144 -2.38 -8.29 3.35
CA LEU A 144 -2.43 -8.13 1.90
C LEU A 144 -1.17 -8.68 1.23
N LYS A 145 0.01 -8.39 1.78
CA LYS A 145 1.29 -8.89 1.25
C LYS A 145 1.40 -10.40 1.36
N VAL A 146 1.04 -10.94 2.52
CA VAL A 146 0.99 -12.40 2.72
C VAL A 146 0.05 -13.05 1.70
N ASN A 147 -1.11 -12.45 1.44
CA ASN A 147 -2.06 -12.98 0.47
C ASN A 147 -1.51 -12.96 -0.96
N VAL A 148 -0.81 -11.89 -1.37
CA VAL A 148 -0.14 -11.82 -2.68
C VAL A 148 0.96 -12.88 -2.77
N PHE A 149 1.77 -13.02 -1.71
CA PHE A 149 2.81 -14.04 -1.62
C PHE A 149 2.23 -15.46 -1.78
N LEU A 150 1.20 -15.80 -1.02
CA LEU A 150 0.54 -17.11 -1.09
C LEU A 150 -0.08 -17.38 -2.46
N LYS A 151 -0.65 -16.38 -3.11
CA LYS A 151 -1.14 -16.49 -4.49
C LYS A 151 0.00 -16.82 -5.46
N GLY A 152 1.12 -16.11 -5.34
CA GLY A 152 2.30 -16.37 -6.16
C GLY A 152 2.88 -17.77 -5.94
N MET A 153 2.94 -18.22 -4.69
CA MET A 153 3.39 -19.58 -4.37
C MET A 153 2.52 -20.68 -5.01
N LYS A 154 1.24 -20.42 -5.18
CA LYS A 154 0.28 -21.35 -5.79
C LYS A 154 0.16 -21.20 -7.32
N SER A 155 0.70 -20.11 -7.88
CA SER A 155 0.61 -19.83 -9.31
C SER A 155 1.61 -20.68 -10.10
N ASN A 156 1.20 -21.19 -11.26
CA ASN A 156 2.07 -21.91 -12.22
C ASN A 156 2.54 -20.99 -13.37
N ASP A 157 2.30 -19.70 -13.28
CA ASP A 157 2.82 -18.73 -14.22
C ASP A 157 4.32 -18.42 -13.98
N THR A 158 4.91 -17.66 -14.90
CA THR A 158 6.33 -17.28 -14.83
C THR A 158 6.69 -16.59 -13.51
N TRP A 159 5.79 -15.76 -12.98
CA TRP A 159 6.01 -15.06 -11.72
C TRP A 159 6.04 -16.03 -10.52
N GLY A 160 5.13 -17.01 -10.48
CA GLY A 160 5.11 -18.01 -9.41
C GLY A 160 6.34 -18.93 -9.44
N ILE A 161 6.80 -19.30 -10.65
CA ILE A 161 8.03 -20.08 -10.82
C ILE A 161 9.23 -19.29 -10.32
N GLU A 162 9.36 -18.02 -10.71
CA GLU A 162 10.45 -17.12 -10.30
C GLU A 162 10.45 -16.89 -8.79
N LEU A 163 9.27 -16.69 -8.19
CA LEU A 163 9.13 -16.51 -6.74
C LEU A 163 9.62 -17.73 -5.96
N ARG A 164 9.21 -18.94 -6.37
CA ARG A 164 9.64 -20.20 -5.74
C ARG A 164 11.15 -20.41 -5.91
N SER A 165 11.71 -20.15 -7.10
CA SER A 165 13.14 -20.30 -7.34
C SER A 165 13.98 -19.39 -6.45
N LYS A 166 13.57 -18.12 -6.26
CA LYS A 166 14.25 -17.18 -5.38
C LYS A 166 14.16 -17.55 -3.90
N LEU A 167 13.06 -18.18 -3.48
CA LEU A 167 12.91 -18.66 -2.11
C LEU A 167 13.80 -19.86 -1.82
N LEU A 168 13.87 -20.82 -2.76
CA LEU A 168 14.74 -22.00 -2.64
C LEU A 168 16.23 -21.62 -2.59
N LEU A 169 16.63 -20.55 -3.31
CA LEU A 169 18.01 -20.04 -3.31
C LEU A 169 18.38 -19.30 -2.02
N LYS A 170 17.42 -18.91 -1.16
CA LYS A 170 17.64 -18.15 0.08
C LYS A 170 17.60 -19.01 1.34
N ASP A 171 17.83 -20.32 1.27
CA ASP A 171 17.80 -21.24 2.42
C ASP A 171 16.58 -21.04 3.33
N CYS A 172 15.40 -20.81 2.74
CA CYS A 172 14.16 -20.81 3.50
C CYS A 172 13.94 -22.18 4.11
N PRO A 173 13.79 -22.31 5.43
CA PRO A 173 13.55 -23.61 6.04
C PRO A 173 12.30 -24.25 5.43
N HIS A 174 12.39 -25.52 5.04
CA HIS A 174 11.30 -26.29 4.44
C HIS A 174 9.99 -26.26 5.27
N SER A 175 10.10 -26.01 6.57
CA SER A 175 8.96 -25.88 7.49
C SER A 175 8.05 -24.67 7.23
N MET A 176 8.46 -23.72 6.37
CA MET A 176 7.63 -22.57 5.99
C MET A 176 6.89 -22.77 4.66
N LEU A 177 7.14 -23.89 3.97
CA LEU A 177 6.44 -24.21 2.73
C LEU A 177 5.16 -25.00 3.07
N PRO A 178 4.01 -24.69 2.42
CA PRO A 178 2.82 -25.53 2.51
C PRO A 178 3.14 -26.96 2.08
N ASP A 179 2.55 -27.96 2.75
CA ASP A 179 2.78 -29.41 2.49
C ASP A 179 2.63 -29.82 1.01
N SER A 180 1.85 -29.05 0.25
CA SER A 180 1.67 -29.25 -1.21
C SER A 180 2.87 -28.84 -2.07
N LEU A 181 3.92 -28.27 -1.48
CA LEU A 181 5.14 -27.80 -2.16
C LEU A 181 6.41 -28.51 -1.66
N ASN A 182 6.27 -29.43 -0.70
CA ASN A 182 7.35 -30.34 -0.32
C ASN A 182 7.47 -31.41 -1.41
N PRO A 183 8.68 -31.64 -1.98
CA PRO A 183 8.89 -32.64 -3.00
C PRO A 183 8.66 -34.07 -2.49
#